data_b1d8368ab9a3b729f5b9f2020f0b6a89
#
_entry.id   b1d8368ab9a3b729f5b9f2020f0b6a89
#
_cell.length_a   1.000
_cell.length_b   1.000
_cell.length_c   1.000
_cell.angle_alpha   90.00
_cell.angle_beta   90.00
_cell.angle_gamma   90.00
#
_symmetry.space_group_name_H-M   'P 1'
#
loop_
_entity.id
_entity.type
_entity.pdbx_description
1 polymer ?
#
loop_
_entity_poly.entity_id
_entity_poly.type
_entity_poly.pdbx_seq_one_letter_code
_entity_poly.pdbx_strand_id
1 'polypeptide(L)'
;MKNILFVTPTTTFDNGAEISIFYLMKYLVSQGYNVFSVCQEIPEPQQDEHRKHYDEVGINAIYLPAAKWWWEDAPGGQPGSKAHRVESYRRNIKEIGDVIEEYSIDLVISNTVNVFQGAVAAKVAGVPHYWLIHEFPEKEFAYYLDKCDFISEFSTEIFSVSGNLNDKLQQLFNDKQIGCFVPYTQIPDMELDKGDKARIVSVGRVNERKNQLELIQSFGQLQKDENSNLELVFIGPWDDDYKKKCQNYIDEHNLTNISFLGFKSNPWEYLTDKDICVFTSAQETFGLVYVEAILKGLPVILSDNLGHKTAYDIFKIGSMYHLGNVDELSGMIISMLGNQQEVYIQARQDKEKAKRLYRVEKTYEEIISKIKSQKALTSK
;
A
#
# COMPACT_ATOMS: atom_id res chain seq x y z
N MET A 1 0.20 -17.73 -25.12
CA MET A 1 -0.27 -16.85 -24.04
C MET A 1 0.60 -17.18 -22.86
N LYS A 2 1.13 -16.21 -22.11
CA LYS A 2 1.97 -16.52 -20.93
C LYS A 2 1.11 -16.76 -19.70
N ASN A 3 1.51 -17.74 -18.91
CA ASN A 3 0.92 -18.06 -17.63
C ASN A 3 1.79 -17.45 -16.52
N ILE A 4 1.23 -16.53 -15.75
CA ILE A 4 1.96 -15.78 -14.71
C ILE A 4 1.37 -16.13 -13.36
N LEU A 5 2.21 -16.59 -12.44
CA LEU A 5 1.84 -16.89 -11.05
C LEU A 5 2.31 -15.80 -10.11
N PHE A 6 1.38 -15.25 -9.36
CA PHE A 6 1.67 -14.35 -8.24
C PHE A 6 1.64 -15.14 -6.92
N VAL A 7 2.57 -14.84 -6.03
CA VAL A 7 2.58 -15.34 -4.64
C VAL A 7 2.39 -14.15 -3.72
N THR A 8 1.23 -14.12 -3.05
CA THR A 8 0.81 -12.99 -2.22
C THR A 8 1.03 -13.26 -0.73
N PRO A 9 1.39 -12.25 0.08
CA PRO A 9 1.68 -12.44 1.51
C PRO A 9 0.43 -12.68 2.36
N THR A 10 -0.73 -12.18 1.92
CA THR A 10 -2.01 -12.28 2.64
C THR A 10 -3.15 -12.54 1.66
N THR A 11 -4.33 -12.82 2.21
CA THR A 11 -5.58 -13.02 1.44
C THR A 11 -6.58 -11.95 1.86
N THR A 12 -6.13 -10.68 1.84
CA THR A 12 -6.94 -9.53 2.26
C THR A 12 -6.77 -8.36 1.29
N PHE A 13 -7.67 -7.37 1.37
CA PHE A 13 -7.60 -6.11 0.63
C PHE A 13 -7.45 -4.91 1.57
N ASP A 14 -6.84 -5.09 2.73
CA ASP A 14 -6.72 -4.06 3.76
C ASP A 14 -5.35 -3.37 3.81
N ASN A 15 -4.44 -3.76 2.92
CA ASN A 15 -3.11 -3.15 2.83
C ASN A 15 -2.74 -2.73 1.41
N GLY A 16 -1.88 -1.71 1.31
CA GLY A 16 -1.52 -1.09 0.03
C GLY A 16 -0.79 -2.00 -0.94
N ALA A 17 0.01 -2.96 -0.46
CA ALA A 17 0.75 -3.88 -1.31
C ALA A 17 -0.19 -4.87 -2.02
N GLU A 18 -1.20 -5.40 -1.30
CA GLU A 18 -2.21 -6.29 -1.88
C GLU A 18 -3.13 -5.56 -2.87
N ILE A 19 -3.59 -4.36 -2.50
CA ILE A 19 -4.40 -3.52 -3.41
C ILE A 19 -3.61 -3.25 -4.69
N SER A 20 -2.36 -2.85 -4.55
CA SER A 20 -1.50 -2.49 -5.67
C SER A 20 -1.25 -3.64 -6.63
N ILE A 21 -0.93 -4.84 -6.11
CA ILE A 21 -0.67 -6.01 -6.95
C ILE A 21 -1.93 -6.54 -7.63
N PHE A 22 -3.10 -6.43 -6.96
CA PHE A 22 -4.38 -6.80 -7.56
C PHE A 22 -4.64 -6.03 -8.87
N TYR A 23 -4.36 -4.74 -8.90
CA TYR A 23 -4.54 -3.95 -10.12
C TYR A 23 -3.51 -4.26 -11.20
N LEU A 24 -2.29 -4.64 -10.85
CA LEU A 24 -1.34 -5.17 -11.84
C LEU A 24 -1.84 -6.50 -12.43
N MET A 25 -2.31 -7.43 -11.61
CA MET A 25 -2.90 -8.70 -12.06
C MET A 25 -4.10 -8.47 -12.99
N LYS A 26 -5.04 -7.62 -12.58
CA LYS A 26 -6.21 -7.22 -13.40
C LYS A 26 -5.80 -6.63 -14.74
N TYR A 27 -4.79 -5.76 -14.74
CA TYR A 27 -4.25 -5.21 -15.99
C TYR A 27 -3.67 -6.30 -16.89
N LEU A 28 -2.86 -7.20 -16.35
CA LEU A 28 -2.27 -8.30 -17.13
C LEU A 28 -3.34 -9.21 -17.72
N VAL A 29 -4.41 -9.53 -16.99
CA VAL A 29 -5.58 -10.25 -17.54
C VAL A 29 -6.17 -9.50 -18.73
N SER A 30 -6.37 -8.20 -18.62
CA SER A 30 -6.90 -7.36 -19.70
C SER A 30 -5.98 -7.32 -20.95
N GLN A 31 -4.68 -7.59 -20.78
CA GLN A 31 -3.70 -7.70 -21.85
C GLN A 31 -3.58 -9.13 -22.43
N GLY A 32 -4.42 -10.06 -21.99
CA GLY A 32 -4.49 -11.42 -22.49
C GLY A 32 -3.49 -12.40 -21.87
N TYR A 33 -2.95 -12.10 -20.69
CA TYR A 33 -2.19 -13.08 -19.91
C TYR A 33 -3.12 -13.97 -19.09
N ASN A 34 -2.74 -15.23 -18.88
CA ASN A 34 -3.37 -16.08 -17.88
C ASN A 34 -2.71 -15.78 -16.54
N VAL A 35 -3.47 -15.23 -15.59
CA VAL A 35 -2.95 -14.83 -14.29
C VAL A 35 -3.49 -15.77 -13.22
N PHE A 36 -2.57 -16.31 -12.45
CA PHE A 36 -2.81 -17.15 -11.28
C PHE A 36 -2.29 -16.43 -10.04
N SER A 37 -2.95 -16.63 -8.91
CA SER A 37 -2.48 -16.11 -7.62
C SER A 37 -2.57 -17.19 -6.56
N VAL A 38 -1.43 -17.55 -5.98
CA VAL A 38 -1.37 -18.41 -4.80
C VAL A 38 -1.56 -17.54 -3.57
N CYS A 39 -2.58 -17.90 -2.80
CA CYS A 39 -3.02 -17.21 -1.60
C CYS A 39 -3.04 -18.19 -0.42
N GLN A 40 -2.96 -17.68 0.82
CA GLN A 40 -3.19 -18.48 2.02
C GLN A 40 -4.68 -18.76 2.18
N GLU A 41 -5.04 -19.97 2.63
CA GLU A 41 -6.39 -20.24 3.10
C GLU A 41 -6.72 -19.38 4.33
N ILE A 42 -7.89 -18.78 4.31
CA ILE A 42 -8.46 -18.03 5.43
C ILE A 42 -9.89 -18.52 5.72
N PRO A 43 -10.42 -18.28 6.94
CA PRO A 43 -11.78 -18.70 7.25
C PRO A 43 -12.83 -18.09 6.32
N GLU A 44 -13.87 -18.83 6.03
CA GLU A 44 -15.09 -18.33 5.40
C GLU A 44 -15.88 -17.42 6.39
N PRO A 45 -16.58 -16.37 5.93
CA PRO A 45 -16.87 -16.05 4.50
C PRO A 45 -15.82 -15.17 3.80
N GLN A 46 -14.73 -14.78 4.48
CA GLN A 46 -13.72 -13.84 3.95
C GLN A 46 -13.02 -14.42 2.70
N GLN A 47 -12.76 -15.73 2.67
CA GLN A 47 -12.15 -16.37 1.51
C GLN A 47 -13.06 -16.33 0.28
N ASP A 48 -14.38 -16.53 0.46
CA ASP A 48 -15.34 -16.44 -0.63
C ASP A 48 -15.44 -15.01 -1.19
N GLU A 49 -15.38 -14.00 -0.33
CA GLU A 49 -15.37 -12.60 -0.76
C GLU A 49 -14.09 -12.29 -1.55
N HIS A 50 -12.93 -12.74 -1.09
CA HIS A 50 -11.66 -12.59 -1.80
C HIS A 50 -11.70 -13.31 -3.16
N ARG A 51 -12.19 -14.55 -3.21
CA ARG A 51 -12.36 -15.33 -4.44
C ARG A 51 -13.23 -14.59 -5.45
N LYS A 52 -14.37 -14.10 -5.00
CA LYS A 52 -15.31 -13.35 -5.86
C LYS A 52 -14.64 -12.14 -6.52
N HIS A 53 -13.86 -11.36 -5.77
CA HIS A 53 -13.12 -10.22 -6.34
C HIS A 53 -12.12 -10.64 -7.42
N TYR A 54 -11.46 -11.77 -7.25
CA TYR A 54 -10.52 -12.30 -8.23
C TYR A 54 -11.22 -12.85 -9.47
N ASP A 55 -12.27 -13.64 -9.29
CA ASP A 55 -13.07 -14.23 -10.37
C ASP A 55 -13.72 -13.15 -11.26
N GLU A 56 -14.24 -12.08 -10.66
CA GLU A 56 -14.85 -10.95 -11.39
C GLU A 56 -13.91 -10.30 -12.40
N VAL A 57 -12.59 -10.39 -12.18
CA VAL A 57 -11.58 -9.81 -13.07
C VAL A 57 -10.77 -10.85 -13.84
N GLY A 58 -11.10 -12.14 -13.69
CA GLY A 58 -10.47 -13.25 -14.42
C GLY A 58 -9.11 -13.69 -13.87
N ILE A 59 -8.85 -13.45 -12.57
CA ILE A 59 -7.66 -13.96 -11.87
C ILE A 59 -7.99 -15.33 -11.27
N ASN A 60 -7.16 -16.33 -11.53
CA ASN A 60 -7.34 -17.70 -11.00
C ASN A 60 -6.71 -17.78 -9.59
N ALA A 61 -7.50 -17.65 -8.53
CA ALA A 61 -7.04 -17.77 -7.16
C ALA A 61 -6.91 -19.24 -6.74
N ILE A 62 -5.73 -19.60 -6.19
CA ILE A 62 -5.40 -20.92 -5.67
C ILE A 62 -5.08 -20.77 -4.18
N TYR A 63 -5.89 -21.37 -3.33
CA TYR A 63 -5.73 -21.27 -1.87
C TYR A 63 -4.95 -22.48 -1.35
N LEU A 64 -3.84 -22.21 -0.67
CA LEU A 64 -3.00 -23.23 -0.09
C LEU A 64 -3.12 -23.24 1.45
N PRO A 65 -3.12 -24.44 2.09
CA PRO A 65 -3.26 -24.58 3.52
C PRO A 65 -2.01 -24.10 4.26
N ALA A 66 -1.90 -22.80 4.46
CA ALA A 66 -0.80 -22.17 5.16
C ALA A 66 -1.33 -21.13 6.14
N ALA A 67 -1.10 -21.32 7.42
CA ALA A 67 -1.51 -20.33 8.41
C ALA A 67 -0.74 -19.00 8.25
N LYS A 68 0.56 -19.10 7.96
CA LYS A 68 1.46 -18.00 7.55
C LYS A 68 2.67 -18.63 6.89
N TRP A 69 3.12 -18.07 5.77
CA TRP A 69 4.29 -18.54 5.02
C TRP A 69 5.41 -17.51 4.90
N TRP A 70 5.42 -16.56 5.82
CA TRP A 70 6.46 -15.54 5.86
C TRP A 70 7.74 -16.07 6.51
N TRP A 71 8.83 -15.32 6.29
CA TRP A 71 10.03 -15.54 7.08
C TRP A 71 9.71 -15.58 8.57
N GLU A 72 10.43 -16.42 9.32
CA GLU A 72 10.20 -16.57 10.77
C GLU A 72 10.45 -15.28 11.57
N ASP A 73 11.34 -14.44 11.05
CA ASP A 73 11.75 -13.15 11.61
C ASP A 73 11.00 -11.95 11.02
N ALA A 74 10.11 -12.17 10.05
CA ALA A 74 9.19 -11.14 9.56
C ALA A 74 8.15 -10.76 10.61
N PRO A 75 7.61 -9.52 10.60
CA PRO A 75 6.54 -9.12 11.50
C PRO A 75 5.32 -10.04 11.40
N GLY A 76 5.00 -10.75 12.48
CA GLY A 76 3.96 -11.79 12.48
C GLY A 76 4.32 -13.04 11.68
N GLY A 77 5.60 -13.34 11.52
CA GLY A 77 6.12 -14.49 10.78
C GLY A 77 5.64 -15.84 11.26
N GLN A 78 6.07 -16.90 10.59
CA GLN A 78 5.59 -18.28 10.83
C GLN A 78 5.76 -18.69 12.29
N PRO A 79 4.69 -19.00 13.02
CA PRO A 79 4.76 -19.42 14.42
C PRO A 79 5.23 -20.89 14.56
N GLY A 80 5.52 -21.29 15.78
CA GLY A 80 5.83 -22.68 16.13
C GLY A 80 7.32 -22.98 16.29
N SER A 81 7.65 -24.25 16.48
CA SER A 81 9.04 -24.71 16.62
C SER A 81 9.79 -24.63 15.29
N LYS A 82 11.13 -24.63 15.34
CA LYS A 82 11.97 -24.68 14.15
C LYS A 82 11.62 -25.87 13.24
N ALA A 83 11.37 -27.04 13.81
CA ALA A 83 10.98 -28.22 13.02
C ALA A 83 9.63 -28.03 12.32
N HIS A 84 8.65 -27.46 13.00
CA HIS A 84 7.34 -27.15 12.43
C HIS A 84 7.46 -26.12 11.28
N ARG A 85 8.25 -25.06 11.46
CA ARG A 85 8.47 -24.07 10.43
C ARG A 85 9.13 -24.64 9.17
N VAL A 86 10.18 -25.44 9.36
CA VAL A 86 10.88 -26.12 8.24
C VAL A 86 9.91 -27.01 7.45
N GLU A 87 9.07 -27.77 8.14
CA GLU A 87 8.09 -28.63 7.47
C GLU A 87 7.02 -27.82 6.72
N SER A 88 6.52 -26.75 7.33
CA SER A 88 5.59 -25.83 6.66
C SER A 88 6.21 -25.19 5.40
N TYR A 89 7.45 -24.72 5.47
CA TYR A 89 8.13 -24.13 4.32
C TYR A 89 8.33 -25.13 3.20
N ARG A 90 8.78 -26.37 3.52
CA ARG A 90 8.94 -27.43 2.54
C ARG A 90 7.63 -27.77 1.84
N ARG A 91 6.55 -27.92 2.61
CA ARG A 91 5.22 -28.18 2.07
C ARG A 91 4.78 -27.06 1.13
N ASN A 92 4.83 -25.81 1.56
CA ASN A 92 4.38 -24.69 0.73
C ASN A 92 5.23 -24.52 -0.54
N ILE A 93 6.55 -24.69 -0.47
CA ILE A 93 7.42 -24.68 -1.66
C ILE A 93 7.02 -25.79 -2.63
N LYS A 94 6.73 -27.01 -2.12
CA LYS A 94 6.28 -28.12 -2.95
C LYS A 94 4.93 -27.82 -3.60
N GLU A 95 3.94 -27.38 -2.85
CA GLU A 95 2.60 -27.04 -3.35
C GLU A 95 2.65 -25.94 -4.41
N ILE A 96 3.48 -24.90 -4.23
CA ILE A 96 3.70 -23.87 -5.28
C ILE A 96 4.40 -24.49 -6.49
N GLY A 97 5.34 -25.41 -6.31
CA GLY A 97 5.99 -26.17 -7.39
C GLY A 97 4.99 -27.01 -8.18
N ASP A 98 4.07 -27.69 -7.51
CA ASP A 98 2.98 -28.46 -8.13
C ASP A 98 2.07 -27.55 -8.98
N VAL A 99 1.75 -26.33 -8.49
CA VAL A 99 1.00 -25.32 -9.26
C VAL A 99 1.79 -24.85 -10.49
N ILE A 100 3.10 -24.63 -10.37
CA ILE A 100 3.94 -24.22 -11.50
C ILE A 100 3.91 -25.29 -12.61
N GLU A 101 3.99 -26.55 -12.26
CA GLU A 101 3.93 -27.67 -13.20
C GLU A 101 2.54 -27.85 -13.81
N GLU A 102 1.49 -27.92 -12.98
CA GLU A 102 0.10 -28.14 -13.39
C GLU A 102 -0.40 -27.10 -14.38
N TYR A 103 -0.11 -25.82 -14.14
CA TYR A 103 -0.57 -24.72 -14.99
C TYR A 103 0.49 -24.24 -15.98
N SER A 104 1.63 -24.95 -16.11
CA SER A 104 2.72 -24.59 -17.02
C SER A 104 3.10 -23.12 -16.91
N ILE A 105 3.43 -22.68 -15.69
CA ILE A 105 3.73 -21.28 -15.39
C ILE A 105 5.03 -20.83 -16.06
N ASP A 106 4.99 -19.70 -16.76
CA ASP A 106 6.13 -19.10 -17.47
C ASP A 106 6.91 -18.09 -16.61
N LEU A 107 6.30 -17.55 -15.57
CA LEU A 107 6.87 -16.51 -14.67
C LEU A 107 6.22 -16.58 -13.31
N VAL A 108 7.02 -16.52 -12.25
CA VAL A 108 6.56 -16.35 -10.87
C VAL A 108 6.90 -14.95 -10.37
N ILE A 109 5.96 -14.30 -9.70
CA ILE A 109 6.12 -12.97 -9.11
C ILE A 109 5.76 -13.04 -7.62
N SER A 110 6.73 -12.79 -6.72
CA SER A 110 6.49 -12.66 -5.28
C SER A 110 6.21 -11.21 -4.90
N ASN A 111 5.09 -10.99 -4.23
CA ASN A 111 4.70 -9.67 -3.72
C ASN A 111 5.11 -9.52 -2.25
N THR A 112 5.79 -8.45 -1.93
CA THR A 112 6.44 -8.12 -0.64
C THR A 112 7.70 -8.96 -0.33
N VAL A 113 8.54 -8.43 0.56
CA VAL A 113 9.76 -9.11 1.00
C VAL A 113 9.48 -10.30 1.93
N ASN A 114 8.26 -10.40 2.46
CA ASN A 114 7.90 -11.39 3.47
C ASN A 114 7.82 -12.83 2.95
N VAL A 115 7.50 -13.03 1.66
CA VAL A 115 7.27 -14.35 1.06
C VAL A 115 8.43 -14.76 0.18
N PHE A 116 8.98 -15.95 0.39
CA PHE A 116 10.14 -16.47 -0.34
C PHE A 116 9.87 -17.80 -1.05
N GLN A 117 8.78 -18.47 -0.70
CA GLN A 117 8.48 -19.81 -1.21
C GLN A 117 8.31 -19.83 -2.72
N GLY A 118 7.71 -18.76 -3.27
CA GLY A 118 7.59 -18.59 -4.72
C GLY A 118 8.95 -18.51 -5.43
N ALA A 119 9.91 -17.81 -4.84
CA ALA A 119 11.26 -17.68 -5.38
C ALA A 119 11.99 -19.03 -5.41
N VAL A 120 11.88 -19.81 -4.31
CA VAL A 120 12.48 -21.15 -4.24
C VAL A 120 11.81 -22.13 -5.21
N ALA A 121 10.48 -22.17 -5.24
CA ALA A 121 9.74 -23.03 -6.15
C ALA A 121 10.06 -22.74 -7.62
N ALA A 122 10.10 -21.45 -7.99
CA ALA A 122 10.49 -21.03 -9.34
C ALA A 122 11.91 -21.47 -9.72
N LYS A 123 12.88 -21.29 -8.80
CA LYS A 123 14.27 -21.72 -9.02
C LYS A 123 14.38 -23.22 -9.23
N VAL A 124 13.67 -24.01 -8.42
CA VAL A 124 13.63 -25.50 -8.55
C VAL A 124 13.00 -25.93 -9.88
N ALA A 125 11.92 -25.24 -10.29
CA ALA A 125 11.24 -25.52 -11.55
C ALA A 125 11.96 -24.94 -12.80
N GLY A 126 13.02 -24.17 -12.63
CA GLY A 126 13.72 -23.49 -13.73
C GLY A 126 12.91 -22.38 -14.39
N VAL A 127 11.96 -21.80 -13.67
CA VAL A 127 11.10 -20.70 -14.12
C VAL A 127 11.65 -19.36 -13.62
N PRO A 128 11.66 -18.30 -14.44
CA PRO A 128 12.04 -16.95 -13.99
C PRO A 128 11.20 -16.47 -12.81
N HIS A 129 11.85 -15.74 -11.91
CA HIS A 129 11.20 -15.17 -10.74
C HIS A 129 11.46 -13.66 -10.65
N TYR A 130 10.39 -12.89 -10.39
CA TYR A 130 10.46 -11.48 -10.10
C TYR A 130 10.07 -11.22 -8.64
N TRP A 131 10.81 -10.35 -7.96
CA TRP A 131 10.49 -9.94 -6.59
C TRP A 131 10.05 -8.49 -6.55
N LEU A 132 8.88 -8.21 -5.95
CA LEU A 132 8.34 -6.87 -5.76
C LEU A 132 8.46 -6.48 -4.27
N ILE A 133 9.35 -5.54 -3.96
CA ILE A 133 9.64 -5.12 -2.58
C ILE A 133 8.95 -3.79 -2.29
N HIS A 134 8.11 -3.77 -1.26
CA HIS A 134 7.34 -2.62 -0.82
C HIS A 134 7.88 -2.01 0.48
N GLU A 135 8.79 -2.67 1.17
CA GLU A 135 9.19 -2.38 2.53
C GLU A 135 10.58 -1.77 2.60
N PHE A 136 10.74 -0.70 3.41
CA PHE A 136 12.08 -0.22 3.78
C PHE A 136 12.79 -1.24 4.67
N PRO A 137 14.09 -1.51 4.50
CA PRO A 137 14.89 -2.42 5.33
C PRO A 137 15.21 -1.80 6.69
N GLU A 138 14.19 -1.41 7.43
CA GLU A 138 14.27 -0.67 8.69
C GLU A 138 13.25 -1.19 9.69
N LYS A 139 13.49 -0.94 10.97
CA LYS A 139 12.58 -1.34 12.06
C LYS A 139 12.19 -2.81 11.94
N GLU A 140 10.89 -3.09 11.88
CA GLU A 140 10.33 -4.44 11.76
C GLU A 140 10.73 -5.19 10.49
N PHE A 141 11.13 -4.48 9.44
CA PHE A 141 11.61 -5.08 8.19
C PHE A 141 13.15 -5.13 8.07
N ALA A 142 13.90 -4.72 9.11
CA ALA A 142 15.36 -4.79 9.10
C ALA A 142 15.88 -6.23 8.95
N TYR A 143 15.09 -7.24 9.28
CA TYR A 143 15.44 -8.66 9.18
C TYR A 143 15.88 -9.08 7.76
N TYR A 144 15.37 -8.45 6.72
CA TYR A 144 15.73 -8.87 5.35
C TYR A 144 17.08 -8.30 4.87
N LEU A 145 17.75 -7.44 5.64
CA LEU A 145 19.14 -7.06 5.38
C LEU A 145 20.05 -8.30 5.31
N ASP A 146 19.81 -9.27 6.18
CA ASP A 146 20.55 -10.55 6.19
C ASP A 146 20.11 -11.53 5.10
N LYS A 147 19.13 -11.15 4.27
CA LYS A 147 18.55 -11.99 3.21
C LYS A 147 18.80 -11.42 1.80
N CYS A 148 19.54 -10.32 1.68
CA CYS A 148 19.78 -9.68 0.39
C CYS A 148 20.45 -10.62 -0.61
N ASP A 149 21.44 -11.41 -0.19
CA ASP A 149 22.12 -12.40 -1.05
C ASP A 149 21.15 -13.47 -1.53
N PHE A 150 20.27 -13.97 -0.63
CA PHE A 150 19.24 -14.93 -1.00
C PHE A 150 18.24 -14.32 -2.01
N ILE A 151 17.74 -13.12 -1.73
CA ILE A 151 16.81 -12.44 -2.62
C ILE A 151 17.44 -12.22 -4.00
N SER A 152 18.71 -11.81 -4.04
CA SER A 152 19.45 -11.64 -5.28
C SER A 152 19.62 -12.96 -6.03
N GLU A 153 20.06 -14.05 -5.39
CA GLU A 153 20.30 -15.33 -6.01
C GLU A 153 19.03 -15.99 -6.58
N PHE A 154 17.90 -15.84 -5.86
CA PHE A 154 16.63 -16.48 -6.22
C PHE A 154 15.75 -15.62 -7.13
N SER A 155 16.18 -14.43 -7.52
CA SER A 155 15.43 -13.54 -8.41
C SER A 155 16.10 -13.37 -9.76
N THR A 156 15.30 -13.43 -10.83
CA THR A 156 15.71 -12.99 -12.17
C THR A 156 15.73 -11.47 -12.23
N GLU A 157 14.69 -10.83 -11.70
CA GLU A 157 14.55 -9.39 -11.61
C GLU A 157 14.05 -9.02 -10.19
N ILE A 158 14.49 -7.88 -9.69
CA ILE A 158 14.00 -7.29 -8.44
C ILE A 158 13.46 -5.91 -8.76
N PHE A 159 12.27 -5.61 -8.24
CA PHE A 159 11.63 -4.30 -8.35
C PHE A 159 11.26 -3.79 -6.98
N SER A 160 11.32 -2.49 -6.81
CA SER A 160 10.86 -1.84 -5.58
C SER A 160 9.99 -0.63 -5.88
N VAL A 161 9.31 -0.14 -4.86
CA VAL A 161 8.61 1.14 -4.96
C VAL A 161 9.61 2.23 -5.33
N SER A 162 9.26 3.05 -6.31
CA SER A 162 10.08 4.15 -6.86
C SER A 162 10.55 5.13 -5.78
N GLY A 163 11.63 5.85 -6.06
CA GLY A 163 12.19 6.90 -5.22
C GLY A 163 13.02 6.36 -4.06
N ASN A 164 12.85 6.91 -2.87
CA ASN A 164 13.74 6.67 -1.73
C ASN A 164 13.96 5.17 -1.38
N LEU A 165 12.94 4.31 -1.55
CA LEU A 165 13.12 2.88 -1.34
C LEU A 165 14.00 2.27 -2.42
N ASN A 166 13.75 2.61 -3.70
CA ASN A 166 14.54 2.10 -4.82
C ASN A 166 16.01 2.50 -4.69
N ASP A 167 16.28 3.77 -4.39
CA ASP A 167 17.64 4.28 -4.16
C ASP A 167 18.36 3.53 -3.04
N LYS A 168 17.66 3.23 -1.95
CA LYS A 168 18.22 2.47 -0.83
C LYS A 168 18.50 1.02 -1.19
N LEU A 169 17.58 0.36 -1.88
CA LEU A 169 17.78 -1.03 -2.30
C LEU A 169 18.86 -1.16 -3.36
N GLN A 170 19.00 -0.19 -4.28
CA GLN A 170 20.10 -0.21 -5.23
C GLN A 170 21.50 -0.18 -4.55
N GLN A 171 21.60 0.45 -3.38
CA GLN A 171 22.83 0.44 -2.58
C GLN A 171 23.06 -0.90 -1.87
N LEU A 172 22.02 -1.66 -1.57
CA LEU A 172 22.09 -2.96 -0.90
C LEU A 172 22.34 -4.12 -1.89
N PHE A 173 21.72 -4.07 -3.07
CA PHE A 173 21.85 -5.09 -4.10
C PHE A 173 22.88 -4.65 -5.15
N ASN A 174 24.18 -4.71 -4.80
CA ASN A 174 25.26 -4.21 -5.64
C ASN A 174 25.48 -5.02 -6.93
N ASP A 175 25.03 -6.27 -6.96
CA ASP A 175 25.17 -7.22 -8.07
C ASP A 175 24.03 -7.17 -9.09
N LYS A 176 22.96 -6.42 -8.79
CA LYS A 176 21.76 -6.29 -9.64
C LYS A 176 21.29 -4.86 -9.79
N GLN A 177 20.76 -4.56 -10.97
CA GLN A 177 19.98 -3.34 -11.15
C GLN A 177 18.57 -3.58 -10.62
N ILE A 178 18.14 -2.74 -9.70
CA ILE A 178 16.80 -2.78 -9.12
C ILE A 178 15.87 -1.93 -9.98
N GLY A 179 14.89 -2.57 -10.61
CA GLY A 179 13.82 -1.86 -11.32
C GLY A 179 12.87 -1.16 -10.36
N CYS A 180 11.99 -0.33 -10.87
CA CYS A 180 11.04 0.36 -10.02
C CYS A 180 9.59 0.29 -10.51
N PHE A 181 8.66 0.54 -9.60
CA PHE A 181 7.25 0.70 -9.88
C PHE A 181 6.62 1.72 -8.90
N VAL A 182 5.50 2.28 -9.30
CA VAL A 182 4.66 3.12 -8.44
C VAL A 182 3.46 2.30 -7.98
N PRO A 183 3.24 2.12 -6.66
CA PRO A 183 2.07 1.40 -6.18
C PRO A 183 0.78 2.02 -6.72
N TYR A 184 -0.14 1.18 -7.20
CA TYR A 184 -1.37 1.63 -7.85
C TYR A 184 -2.61 1.29 -7.02
N THR A 185 -3.53 2.23 -6.96
CA THR A 185 -4.88 2.04 -6.41
C THR A 185 -5.91 2.64 -7.37
N GLN A 186 -7.12 2.16 -7.29
CA GLN A 186 -8.25 2.72 -8.04
C GLN A 186 -9.36 3.03 -7.06
N ILE A 187 -9.90 4.22 -7.14
CA ILE A 187 -11.07 4.62 -6.36
C ILE A 187 -12.29 4.71 -7.27
N PRO A 188 -13.49 4.43 -6.75
CA PRO A 188 -14.73 4.59 -7.52
C PRO A 188 -14.83 6.02 -8.08
N ASP A 189 -15.20 6.14 -9.36
CA ASP A 189 -15.42 7.44 -10.00
C ASP A 189 -16.82 7.96 -9.62
N MET A 190 -16.95 8.38 -8.37
CA MET A 190 -18.15 9.01 -7.83
C MET A 190 -17.83 10.44 -7.43
N GLU A 191 -18.75 11.33 -7.63
CA GLU A 191 -18.64 12.71 -7.15
C GLU A 191 -18.74 12.73 -5.61
N LEU A 192 -18.06 13.71 -5.02
CA LEU A 192 -18.17 13.97 -3.59
C LEU A 192 -19.51 14.65 -3.30
N ASP A 193 -20.11 14.31 -2.18
CA ASP A 193 -21.30 15.00 -1.69
C ASP A 193 -20.98 16.48 -1.40
N LYS A 194 -22.02 17.32 -1.43
CA LYS A 194 -21.90 18.72 -1.06
C LYS A 194 -21.74 18.86 0.45
N GLY A 195 -20.66 19.51 0.87
CA GLY A 195 -20.45 19.83 2.27
C GLY A 195 -21.02 21.19 2.67
N ASP A 196 -21.56 21.28 3.87
CA ASP A 196 -22.04 22.55 4.42
C ASP A 196 -20.87 23.39 4.96
N LYS A 197 -19.84 22.73 5.49
CA LYS A 197 -18.66 23.36 6.12
C LYS A 197 -17.38 22.55 5.83
N ALA A 198 -16.24 23.20 6.00
CA ALA A 198 -14.95 22.55 5.94
C ALA A 198 -14.73 21.61 7.14
N ARG A 199 -14.17 20.43 6.87
CA ARG A 199 -13.70 19.49 7.90
C ARG A 199 -12.27 19.10 7.60
N ILE A 200 -11.53 18.75 8.64
CA ILE A 200 -10.22 18.12 8.52
C ILE A 200 -10.45 16.60 8.56
N VAL A 201 -9.98 15.88 7.55
CA VAL A 201 -10.21 14.43 7.45
C VAL A 201 -8.89 13.70 7.27
N SER A 202 -8.71 12.60 8.02
CA SER A 202 -7.59 11.68 7.84
C SER A 202 -8.10 10.27 7.62
N VAL A 203 -7.77 9.68 6.46
CA VAL A 203 -8.15 8.33 6.08
C VAL A 203 -6.96 7.39 6.29
N GLY A 204 -7.22 6.27 6.96
CA GLY A 204 -6.22 5.22 7.21
C GLY A 204 -6.30 4.65 8.62
N ARG A 205 -5.56 3.55 8.86
CA ARG A 205 -5.48 2.95 10.20
C ARG A 205 -4.95 3.96 11.22
N VAL A 206 -5.60 4.07 12.37
CA VAL A 206 -5.14 4.93 13.47
C VAL A 206 -4.11 4.16 14.29
N ASN A 207 -2.83 4.52 14.13
CA ASN A 207 -1.71 3.86 14.80
C ASN A 207 -0.46 4.75 14.85
N GLU A 208 0.58 4.32 15.59
CA GLU A 208 1.84 5.07 15.77
C GLU A 208 2.50 5.45 14.42
N ARG A 209 2.46 4.55 13.43
CA ARG A 209 3.05 4.79 12.11
C ARG A 209 2.34 5.93 11.35
N LYS A 210 1.01 6.02 11.48
CA LYS A 210 0.19 7.05 10.84
C LYS A 210 0.14 8.35 11.63
N ASN A 211 0.54 8.33 12.92
CA ASN A 211 0.81 9.48 13.76
C ASN A 211 -0.34 10.52 13.85
N GLN A 212 -1.58 10.06 13.98
CA GLN A 212 -2.74 10.94 14.06
C GLN A 212 -2.73 11.84 15.33
N LEU A 213 -1.96 11.47 16.34
CA LEU A 213 -1.81 12.31 17.55
C LEU A 213 -1.26 13.70 17.18
N GLU A 214 -0.33 13.80 16.25
CA GLU A 214 0.20 15.08 15.78
C GLU A 214 -0.89 15.96 15.12
N LEU A 215 -1.81 15.33 14.37
CA LEU A 215 -2.95 16.05 13.82
C LEU A 215 -3.93 16.51 14.90
N ILE A 216 -4.15 15.68 15.94
CA ILE A 216 -4.98 16.07 17.09
C ILE A 216 -4.34 17.26 17.85
N GLN A 217 -3.02 17.25 18.01
CA GLN A 217 -2.29 18.36 18.63
C GLN A 217 -2.43 19.65 17.83
N SER A 218 -2.24 19.56 16.51
CA SER A 218 -2.45 20.69 15.60
C SER A 218 -3.90 21.21 15.67
N PHE A 219 -4.88 20.30 15.63
CA PHE A 219 -6.29 20.65 15.75
C PHE A 219 -6.64 21.33 17.07
N GLY A 220 -6.00 20.90 18.18
CA GLY A 220 -6.15 21.55 19.48
C GLY A 220 -5.66 22.99 19.50
N GLN A 221 -4.65 23.35 18.69
CA GLN A 221 -4.23 24.75 18.53
C GLN A 221 -5.30 25.55 17.78
N LEU A 222 -5.89 24.99 16.74
CA LEU A 222 -6.95 25.63 15.94
C LEU A 222 -8.20 25.95 16.78
N GLN A 223 -8.53 25.11 17.76
CA GLN A 223 -9.69 25.34 18.62
C GLN A 223 -9.49 26.50 19.58
N LYS A 224 -8.25 26.84 19.94
CA LYS A 224 -7.94 28.00 20.80
C LYS A 224 -8.16 29.35 20.10
N ASP A 225 -8.04 29.35 18.76
CA ASP A 225 -8.09 30.56 17.91
C ASP A 225 -9.47 30.79 17.26
N GLU A 226 -10.58 30.55 17.97
CA GLU A 226 -11.97 30.83 17.55
C GLU A 226 -12.57 29.96 16.45
N ASN A 227 -11.90 28.88 15.99
CA ASN A 227 -12.46 27.93 15.01
C ASN A 227 -13.34 26.86 15.68
N SER A 228 -14.26 27.27 16.56
CA SER A 228 -15.08 26.37 17.38
C SER A 228 -15.99 25.41 16.58
N ASN A 229 -16.27 25.71 15.32
CA ASN A 229 -17.12 24.90 14.45
C ASN A 229 -16.36 23.95 13.50
N LEU A 230 -15.02 23.93 13.55
CA LEU A 230 -14.22 23.01 12.76
C LEU A 230 -14.35 21.59 13.31
N GLU A 231 -14.37 20.60 12.43
CA GLU A 231 -14.44 19.19 12.77
C GLU A 231 -13.17 18.45 12.31
N LEU A 232 -12.73 17.50 13.13
CA LEU A 232 -11.67 16.55 12.79
C LEU A 232 -12.26 15.14 12.73
N VAL A 233 -12.09 14.47 11.58
CA VAL A 233 -12.69 13.15 11.32
C VAL A 233 -11.60 12.14 10.94
N PHE A 234 -11.51 11.04 11.68
CA PHE A 234 -10.67 9.90 11.37
C PHE A 234 -11.50 8.76 10.80
N ILE A 235 -11.10 8.22 9.63
CA ILE A 235 -11.78 7.12 8.95
C ILE A 235 -10.81 5.97 8.75
N GLY A 236 -11.03 4.87 9.44
CA GLY A 236 -10.21 3.66 9.37
C GLY A 236 -10.23 2.87 10.67
N PRO A 237 -9.76 1.62 10.66
CA PRO A 237 -9.61 0.84 11.87
C PRO A 237 -8.50 1.45 12.74
N TRP A 238 -8.39 1.00 13.98
CA TRP A 238 -7.39 1.51 14.92
C TRP A 238 -6.70 0.40 15.70
N ASP A 239 -5.52 0.73 16.20
CA ASP A 239 -4.83 -0.03 17.23
C ASP A 239 -5.28 0.53 18.58
N ASP A 240 -5.84 -0.31 19.45
CA ASP A 240 -6.54 0.12 20.66
C ASP A 240 -5.67 0.96 21.62
N ASP A 241 -4.42 0.55 21.83
CA ASP A 241 -3.49 1.27 22.68
C ASP A 241 -3.18 2.68 22.13
N TYR A 242 -2.99 2.80 20.83
CA TYR A 242 -2.72 4.08 20.21
C TYR A 242 -3.95 4.98 20.18
N LYS A 243 -5.13 4.44 19.91
CA LYS A 243 -6.37 5.19 20.00
C LYS A 243 -6.61 5.69 21.41
N LYS A 244 -6.34 4.86 22.43
CA LYS A 244 -6.43 5.27 23.83
C LYS A 244 -5.47 6.42 24.15
N LYS A 245 -4.24 6.40 23.63
CA LYS A 245 -3.28 7.51 23.74
C LYS A 245 -3.84 8.80 23.12
N CYS A 246 -4.44 8.71 21.95
CA CYS A 246 -5.11 9.85 21.30
C CYS A 246 -6.28 10.37 22.16
N GLN A 247 -7.12 9.46 22.66
CA GLN A 247 -8.28 9.84 23.49
C GLN A 247 -7.85 10.52 24.78
N ASN A 248 -6.83 10.01 25.46
CA ASN A 248 -6.30 10.65 26.67
C ASN A 248 -5.87 12.09 26.39
N TYR A 249 -5.17 12.33 25.27
CA TYR A 249 -4.77 13.69 24.89
C TYR A 249 -5.98 14.60 24.63
N ILE A 250 -7.01 14.09 23.94
CA ILE A 250 -8.27 14.81 23.68
C ILE A 250 -8.93 15.23 25.00
N ASP A 251 -9.05 14.29 25.93
CA ASP A 251 -9.69 14.51 27.22
C ASP A 251 -8.90 15.48 28.12
N GLU A 252 -7.57 15.33 28.21
CA GLU A 252 -6.67 16.18 28.98
C GLU A 252 -6.69 17.66 28.52
N HIS A 253 -6.90 17.87 27.20
CA HIS A 253 -6.90 19.20 26.61
C HIS A 253 -8.32 19.73 26.33
N ASN A 254 -9.37 18.99 26.75
CA ASN A 254 -10.78 19.34 26.57
C ASN A 254 -11.13 19.62 25.08
N LEU A 255 -10.54 18.88 24.15
CA LEU A 255 -10.78 19.06 22.72
C LEU A 255 -12.16 18.50 22.35
N THR A 256 -12.87 19.18 21.46
CA THR A 256 -14.22 18.82 21.00
C THR A 256 -14.24 18.62 19.49
N ASN A 257 -15.37 18.17 18.95
CA ASN A 257 -15.57 18.02 17.50
C ASN A 257 -14.55 17.08 16.83
N ILE A 258 -14.08 16.05 17.53
CA ILE A 258 -13.20 14.99 16.99
C ILE A 258 -13.98 13.67 16.96
N SER A 259 -13.97 13.00 15.81
CA SER A 259 -14.67 11.73 15.64
C SER A 259 -13.81 10.66 14.98
N PHE A 260 -14.01 9.39 15.42
CA PHE A 260 -13.41 8.20 14.89
C PHE A 260 -14.50 7.32 14.31
N LEU A 261 -14.62 7.24 12.97
CA LEU A 261 -15.71 6.53 12.29
C LEU A 261 -15.48 5.02 12.14
N GLY A 262 -14.28 4.53 12.48
CA GLY A 262 -13.92 3.13 12.34
C GLY A 262 -13.68 2.72 10.88
N PHE A 263 -13.54 1.40 10.67
CA PHE A 263 -13.35 0.84 9.34
C PHE A 263 -14.56 1.13 8.44
N LYS A 264 -14.28 1.54 7.22
CA LYS A 264 -15.25 1.69 6.12
C LYS A 264 -14.67 1.02 4.88
N SER A 265 -15.45 0.21 4.20
CA SER A 265 -15.04 -0.46 2.95
C SER A 265 -14.74 0.55 1.85
N ASN A 266 -15.50 1.63 1.78
CA ASN A 266 -15.24 2.77 0.93
C ASN A 266 -15.23 4.06 1.77
N PRO A 267 -14.08 4.50 2.30
CA PRO A 267 -14.01 5.69 3.14
C PRO A 267 -14.37 6.97 2.39
N TRP A 268 -14.22 7.00 1.08
CA TRP A 268 -14.44 8.16 0.23
C TRP A 268 -15.92 8.57 0.09
N GLU A 269 -16.87 7.68 0.43
CA GLU A 269 -18.30 7.99 0.52
C GLU A 269 -18.67 8.87 1.71
N TYR A 270 -17.77 8.98 2.69
CA TYR A 270 -17.97 9.77 3.91
C TYR A 270 -17.38 11.17 3.80
N LEU A 271 -16.71 11.49 2.66
CA LEU A 271 -16.09 12.78 2.42
C LEU A 271 -17.01 13.67 1.57
N THR A 272 -16.83 14.98 1.76
CA THR A 272 -17.56 16.02 1.02
C THR A 272 -16.58 16.88 0.20
N ASP A 273 -17.14 17.67 -0.71
CA ASP A 273 -16.36 18.60 -1.53
C ASP A 273 -15.76 19.80 -0.74
N LYS A 274 -15.97 19.82 0.60
CA LYS A 274 -15.42 20.82 1.53
C LYS A 274 -14.39 20.26 2.50
N ASP A 275 -14.01 19.00 2.36
CA ASP A 275 -13.04 18.39 3.25
C ASP A 275 -11.60 18.72 2.83
N ILE A 276 -10.71 18.84 3.81
CA ILE A 276 -9.26 18.94 3.65
C ILE A 276 -8.65 17.69 4.21
N CYS A 277 -7.94 16.93 3.38
CA CYS A 277 -7.26 15.71 3.79
C CYS A 277 -5.90 16.02 4.41
N VAL A 278 -5.62 15.45 5.58
CA VAL A 278 -4.34 15.61 6.28
C VAL A 278 -3.76 14.26 6.65
N PHE A 279 -2.52 14.00 6.22
CA PHE A 279 -1.81 12.74 6.46
C PHE A 279 -0.50 13.02 7.19
N THR A 280 -0.47 12.70 8.47
CA THR A 280 0.63 12.99 9.41
C THR A 280 1.59 11.80 9.59
N SER A 281 1.56 10.82 8.70
CA SER A 281 2.33 9.59 8.86
C SER A 281 3.80 9.85 9.18
N ALA A 282 4.31 9.17 10.21
CA ALA A 282 5.73 9.19 10.55
C ALA A 282 6.57 8.38 9.56
N GLN A 283 5.96 7.37 8.93
CA GLN A 283 6.63 6.51 7.95
C GLN A 283 5.63 5.97 6.93
N GLU A 284 5.97 6.11 5.66
CA GLU A 284 5.31 5.50 4.51
C GLU A 284 6.34 5.02 3.51
N THR A 285 5.95 4.04 2.71
CA THR A 285 6.72 3.69 1.51
C THR A 285 6.29 4.55 0.32
N PHE A 286 4.99 4.84 0.25
CA PHE A 286 4.42 5.69 -0.81
C PHE A 286 3.26 6.56 -0.29
N GLY A 287 2.23 5.94 0.31
CA GLY A 287 1.05 6.66 0.81
C GLY A 287 -0.10 6.67 -0.20
N LEU A 288 -0.70 5.49 -0.47
CA LEU A 288 -1.83 5.38 -1.42
C LEU A 288 -3.00 6.29 -1.07
N VAL A 289 -3.31 6.48 0.22
CA VAL A 289 -4.40 7.37 0.67
C VAL A 289 -4.22 8.83 0.22
N TYR A 290 -2.97 9.30 0.09
CA TYR A 290 -2.68 10.60 -0.52
C TYR A 290 -3.11 10.63 -2.00
N VAL A 291 -2.71 9.60 -2.74
CA VAL A 291 -3.07 9.50 -4.18
C VAL A 291 -4.59 9.42 -4.34
N GLU A 292 -5.26 8.67 -3.49
CA GLU A 292 -6.72 8.57 -3.49
C GLU A 292 -7.37 9.93 -3.23
N ALA A 293 -6.87 10.71 -2.26
CA ALA A 293 -7.38 12.04 -1.96
C ALA A 293 -7.24 13.02 -3.15
N ILE A 294 -6.08 13.05 -3.82
CA ILE A 294 -5.88 13.92 -4.99
C ILE A 294 -6.69 13.45 -6.20
N LEU A 295 -6.93 12.15 -6.36
CA LEU A 295 -7.83 11.60 -7.38
C LEU A 295 -9.30 11.94 -7.10
N LYS A 296 -9.68 12.19 -5.85
CA LYS A 296 -10.99 12.75 -5.49
C LYS A 296 -11.08 14.26 -5.72
N GLY A 297 -9.97 14.94 -5.90
CA GLY A 297 -9.90 16.40 -6.06
C GLY A 297 -10.06 17.14 -4.75
N LEU A 298 -9.53 16.56 -3.67
CA LEU A 298 -9.50 17.15 -2.34
C LEU A 298 -8.17 17.84 -2.08
N PRO A 299 -8.15 18.97 -1.37
CA PRO A 299 -6.92 19.58 -0.87
C PRO A 299 -6.20 18.63 0.10
N VAL A 300 -4.87 18.59 0.03
CA VAL A 300 -4.08 17.66 0.84
C VAL A 300 -2.90 18.35 1.51
N ILE A 301 -2.68 18.02 2.79
CA ILE A 301 -1.46 18.33 3.54
C ILE A 301 -0.79 17.00 3.95
N LEU A 302 0.52 16.91 3.75
CA LEU A 302 1.34 15.72 4.02
C LEU A 302 2.48 16.04 4.98
N SER A 303 2.82 15.10 5.87
CA SER A 303 4.14 15.09 6.51
C SER A 303 5.24 14.80 5.49
N ASP A 304 6.45 15.30 5.73
CA ASP A 304 7.59 15.16 4.81
C ASP A 304 8.39 13.85 4.99
N ASN A 305 7.71 12.75 5.37
CA ASN A 305 8.34 11.43 5.42
C ASN A 305 8.77 10.95 4.02
N LEU A 306 9.67 9.96 3.95
CA LEU A 306 10.28 9.51 2.69
C LEU A 306 9.28 9.03 1.65
N GLY A 307 8.23 8.32 2.05
CA GLY A 307 7.20 7.83 1.14
C GLY A 307 6.31 8.95 0.60
N HIS A 308 5.91 9.88 1.46
CA HIS A 308 5.15 11.07 1.02
C HIS A 308 5.98 11.96 0.09
N LYS A 309 7.29 12.14 0.36
CA LYS A 309 8.20 12.84 -0.56
C LYS A 309 8.24 12.16 -1.92
N THR A 310 8.37 10.83 -1.95
CA THR A 310 8.35 10.05 -3.19
C THR A 310 7.06 10.28 -3.98
N ALA A 311 5.90 10.16 -3.33
CA ALA A 311 4.61 10.37 -3.99
C ALA A 311 4.42 11.83 -4.44
N TYR A 312 4.76 12.78 -3.58
CA TYR A 312 4.71 14.20 -3.91
C TYR A 312 5.60 14.55 -5.11
N ASP A 313 6.79 13.98 -5.21
CA ASP A 313 7.72 14.24 -6.32
C ASP A 313 7.14 13.84 -7.68
N ILE A 314 6.30 12.79 -7.72
CA ILE A 314 5.61 12.35 -8.93
C ILE A 314 4.47 13.30 -9.31
N PHE A 315 3.65 13.71 -8.35
CA PHE A 315 2.43 14.46 -8.63
C PHE A 315 2.60 15.96 -8.53
N LYS A 316 3.41 16.45 -7.59
CA LYS A 316 3.55 17.86 -7.23
C LYS A 316 2.18 18.51 -6.93
N ILE A 317 1.39 17.86 -6.09
CA ILE A 317 0.03 18.25 -5.71
C ILE A 317 -0.06 18.25 -4.18
N GLY A 318 -0.74 19.25 -3.62
CA GLY A 318 -0.87 19.43 -2.16
C GLY A 318 0.29 20.20 -1.55
N SER A 319 0.37 20.18 -0.23
CA SER A 319 1.40 20.86 0.56
C SER A 319 2.06 19.90 1.52
N MET A 320 3.35 20.11 1.81
CA MET A 320 4.09 19.32 2.79
C MET A 320 4.54 20.18 3.97
N TYR A 321 4.46 19.63 5.18
CA TYR A 321 5.01 20.21 6.39
C TYR A 321 6.10 19.29 6.97
N HIS A 322 6.96 19.84 7.81
CA HIS A 322 8.02 19.08 8.48
C HIS A 322 7.41 18.22 9.60
N LEU A 323 7.57 16.90 9.50
CA LEU A 323 7.10 15.95 10.51
C LEU A 323 7.57 16.34 11.93
N GLY A 324 6.64 16.38 12.87
CA GLY A 324 6.88 16.86 14.24
C GLY A 324 6.67 18.37 14.44
N ASN A 325 6.45 19.14 13.38
CA ASN A 325 6.21 20.57 13.47
C ASN A 325 4.70 20.90 13.50
N VAL A 326 4.11 20.75 14.67
CA VAL A 326 2.68 20.99 14.91
C VAL A 326 2.25 22.41 14.55
N ASP A 327 3.11 23.42 14.81
CA ASP A 327 2.83 24.83 14.52
C ASP A 327 2.77 25.08 13.00
N GLU A 328 3.68 24.50 12.23
CA GLU A 328 3.66 24.58 10.78
C GLU A 328 2.41 23.92 10.20
N LEU A 329 2.03 22.74 10.70
CA LEU A 329 0.82 22.04 10.28
C LEU A 329 -0.43 22.89 10.57
N SER A 330 -0.53 23.47 11.78
CA SER A 330 -1.64 24.35 12.15
C SER A 330 -1.71 25.58 11.24
N GLY A 331 -0.59 26.21 10.97
CA GLY A 331 -0.49 27.37 10.07
C GLY A 331 -0.94 27.04 8.64
N MET A 332 -0.57 25.86 8.12
CA MET A 332 -1.03 25.42 6.80
C MET A 332 -2.54 25.17 6.74
N ILE A 333 -3.11 24.55 7.78
CA ILE A 333 -4.55 24.33 7.86
C ILE A 333 -5.28 25.67 7.90
N ILE A 334 -4.85 26.64 8.72
CA ILE A 334 -5.41 28.00 8.79
C ILE A 334 -5.36 28.67 7.41
N SER A 335 -4.22 28.59 6.74
CA SER A 335 -4.05 29.18 5.39
C SER A 335 -5.03 28.58 4.38
N MET A 336 -5.23 27.24 4.37
CA MET A 336 -6.21 26.60 3.50
C MET A 336 -7.65 27.00 3.83
N LEU A 337 -7.99 27.08 5.12
CA LEU A 337 -9.29 27.53 5.59
C LEU A 337 -9.58 29.00 5.24
N GLY A 338 -8.56 29.86 5.26
CA GLY A 338 -8.67 31.27 4.86
C GLY A 338 -8.85 31.49 3.36
N ASN A 339 -8.39 30.53 2.53
CA ASN A 339 -8.40 30.62 1.07
C ASN A 339 -9.22 29.49 0.41
N GLN A 340 -10.29 29.05 1.06
CA GLN A 340 -11.06 27.84 0.68
C GLN A 340 -11.43 27.79 -0.81
N GLN A 341 -11.97 28.88 -1.36
CA GLN A 341 -12.45 28.90 -2.74
C GLN A 341 -11.33 28.58 -3.74
N GLU A 342 -10.18 29.20 -3.57
CA GLU A 342 -9.01 29.01 -4.44
C GLU A 342 -8.43 27.60 -4.29
N VAL A 343 -8.28 27.15 -3.04
CA VAL A 343 -7.75 25.81 -2.68
C VAL A 343 -8.60 24.69 -3.29
N TYR A 344 -9.93 24.76 -3.21
CA TYR A 344 -10.80 23.74 -3.80
C TYR A 344 -10.86 23.80 -5.34
N ILE A 345 -10.77 24.98 -5.94
CA ILE A 345 -10.65 25.10 -7.40
C ILE A 345 -9.35 24.44 -7.87
N GLN A 346 -8.24 24.72 -7.21
CA GLN A 346 -6.95 24.14 -7.54
C GLN A 346 -6.97 22.60 -7.38
N ALA A 347 -7.51 22.08 -6.28
CA ALA A 347 -7.59 20.64 -6.05
C ALA A 347 -8.40 19.90 -7.12
N ARG A 348 -9.48 20.51 -7.64
CA ARG A 348 -10.25 19.97 -8.77
C ARG A 348 -9.45 19.97 -10.09
N GLN A 349 -8.65 20.98 -10.35
CA GLN A 349 -7.77 21.02 -11.53
C GLN A 349 -6.66 19.97 -11.40
N ASP A 350 -6.11 19.81 -10.19
CA ASP A 350 -5.07 18.85 -9.88
C ASP A 350 -5.54 17.40 -10.00
N LYS A 351 -6.81 17.11 -9.74
CA LYS A 351 -7.44 15.80 -10.00
C LYS A 351 -7.20 15.32 -11.42
N GLU A 352 -7.42 16.19 -12.41
CA GLU A 352 -7.23 15.82 -13.81
C GLU A 352 -5.75 15.62 -14.18
N LYS A 353 -4.84 16.35 -13.53
CA LYS A 353 -3.40 16.13 -13.64
C LYS A 353 -3.02 14.78 -13.04
N ALA A 354 -3.51 14.47 -11.83
CA ALA A 354 -3.27 13.19 -11.16
C ALA A 354 -3.76 12.01 -12.00
N LYS A 355 -4.99 12.05 -12.53
CA LYS A 355 -5.56 11.01 -13.42
C LYS A 355 -4.69 10.73 -14.65
N ARG A 356 -4.08 11.76 -15.24
CA ARG A 356 -3.19 11.60 -16.41
C ARG A 356 -1.86 10.95 -16.07
N LEU A 357 -1.31 11.26 -14.90
CA LEU A 357 -0.03 10.71 -14.43
C LEU A 357 -0.17 9.30 -13.88
N TYR A 358 -1.29 9.01 -13.22
CA TYR A 358 -1.52 7.79 -12.46
C TYR A 358 -2.40 6.81 -13.24
N ARG A 359 -1.77 6.07 -14.15
CA ARG A 359 -2.38 5.00 -14.92
C ARG A 359 -1.58 3.73 -14.73
N VAL A 360 -2.24 2.60 -14.65
CA VAL A 360 -1.62 1.30 -14.36
C VAL A 360 -0.48 0.97 -15.32
N GLU A 361 -0.60 1.32 -16.60
CA GLU A 361 0.45 1.10 -17.61
C GLU A 361 1.73 1.88 -17.33
N LYS A 362 1.59 3.08 -16.77
CA LYS A 362 2.72 3.95 -16.42
C LYS A 362 3.32 3.57 -15.08
N THR A 363 2.46 3.24 -14.12
CA THR A 363 2.92 2.93 -12.75
C THR A 363 3.73 1.64 -12.70
N TYR A 364 3.45 0.68 -13.61
CA TYR A 364 4.15 -0.60 -13.71
C TYR A 364 4.94 -0.76 -15.02
N GLU A 365 5.32 0.33 -15.67
CA GLU A 365 5.94 0.32 -17.01
C GLU A 365 7.17 -0.61 -17.10
N GLU A 366 8.08 -0.56 -16.13
CA GLU A 366 9.28 -1.38 -16.13
C GLU A 366 8.94 -2.88 -15.97
N ILE A 367 8.04 -3.22 -15.03
CA ILE A 367 7.60 -4.61 -14.82
C ILE A 367 6.93 -5.15 -16.09
N ILE A 368 5.99 -4.39 -16.66
CA ILE A 368 5.26 -4.75 -17.88
C ILE A 368 6.22 -4.93 -19.06
N SER A 369 7.20 -4.03 -19.20
CA SER A 369 8.23 -4.11 -20.24
C SER A 369 9.06 -5.40 -20.12
N LYS A 370 9.50 -5.74 -18.90
CA LYS A 370 10.24 -6.98 -18.63
C LYS A 370 9.40 -8.24 -18.91
N ILE A 371 8.12 -8.25 -18.50
CA ILE A 371 7.18 -9.35 -18.81
C ILE A 371 7.03 -9.52 -20.31
N LYS A 372 6.89 -8.45 -21.10
CA LYS A 372 6.75 -8.48 -22.55
C LYS A 372 8.03 -8.97 -23.25
N SER A 373 9.19 -8.54 -22.77
CA SER A 373 10.48 -8.90 -23.38
C SER A 373 10.94 -10.33 -23.08
N GLN A 374 10.42 -10.92 -22.01
CA GLN A 374 10.75 -12.29 -21.62
C GLN A 374 10.20 -13.26 -22.68
N LYS A 375 11.08 -14.07 -23.30
CA LYS A 375 10.67 -15.14 -24.22
C LYS A 375 9.90 -16.21 -23.44
N ALA A 376 8.79 -16.70 -24.02
CA ALA A 376 8.14 -17.88 -23.48
C ALA A 376 9.17 -19.03 -23.42
N LEU A 377 9.21 -19.74 -22.29
CA LEU A 377 10.01 -20.97 -22.20
C LEU A 377 9.44 -21.90 -23.23
N THR A 378 10.20 -22.13 -24.34
CA THR A 378 9.85 -23.15 -25.30
C THR A 378 9.91 -24.49 -24.59
N SER A 379 8.75 -25.12 -24.43
CA SER A 379 8.64 -26.51 -23.93
C SER A 379 9.65 -27.38 -24.62
N LYS A 380 10.63 -27.88 -23.87
CA LYS A 380 11.49 -28.95 -24.31
C LYS A 380 10.80 -30.28 -24.14
#